data_ca81d86f612e149cb7a63ec9e5a07e26
#
_entry.id   ca81d86f612e149cb7a63ec9e5a07e26
#
_cell.length_a   1.000
_cell.length_b   1.000
_cell.length_c   1.000
_cell.angle_alpha   90.00
_cell.angle_beta   90.00
_cell.angle_gamma   90.00
#
_symmetry.space_group_name_H-M   'P 1'
#
loop_
_entity.id
_entity.type
_entity.pdbx_description
1 polymer ?
#
loop_
_entity_poly.entity_id
_entity_poly.type
_entity_poly.pdbx_seq_one_letter_code
_entity_poly.pdbx_strand_id
1 'polypeptide(L)'
;VGVIINDSVGRAWRTGTVSLAIGVAGVKALEDHRGKADLFGVPLKVSEEAVADELASAASLIQGQASESLPVVLIRGFKQFSDEQSAATLVRPLEQDLFR
;
A
#
# COMPACT_ATOMS: atom_id res chain seq x y z
N VAL A 1 -2.30 0.59 17.18
CA VAL A 1 -3.26 0.17 16.15
C VAL A 1 -3.11 1.07 14.94
N GLY A 2 -3.02 0.45 13.77
CA GLY A 2 -3.00 1.19 12.51
C GLY A 2 -4.38 1.23 11.88
N VAL A 3 -4.67 2.31 11.17
CA VAL A 3 -5.93 2.48 10.43
C VAL A 3 -5.60 2.86 8.99
N ILE A 4 -6.27 2.21 8.06
CA ILE A 4 -6.16 2.50 6.63
C ILE A 4 -7.55 2.70 6.06
N ILE A 5 -7.75 3.80 5.33
CA ILE A 5 -8.95 4.04 4.54
C ILE A 5 -8.58 3.70 3.11
N ASN A 6 -9.35 2.83 2.49
CA ASN A 6 -9.09 2.36 1.13
C ASN A 6 -10.23 2.72 0.17
N ASP A 7 -9.89 2.76 -1.11
CA ASP A 7 -10.85 2.98 -2.18
C ASP A 7 -10.41 2.22 -3.43
N SER A 8 -11.38 1.85 -4.26
CA SER A 8 -11.13 1.13 -5.52
C SER A 8 -10.61 2.08 -6.59
N VAL A 9 -9.60 1.64 -7.32
CA VAL A 9 -9.04 2.40 -8.44
C VAL A 9 -8.70 1.48 -9.61
N GLY A 10 -8.74 2.02 -10.82
CA GLY A 10 -8.16 1.38 -11.98
C GLY A 10 -6.65 1.55 -12.01
N ARG A 11 -6.01 0.86 -12.92
CA ARG A 11 -4.56 0.95 -13.13
C ARG A 11 -4.27 1.07 -14.62
N ALA A 12 -3.19 1.78 -14.94
CA ALA A 12 -2.75 1.91 -16.32
C ALA A 12 -2.44 0.52 -16.91
N TRP A 13 -2.94 0.27 -18.10
CA TRP A 13 -2.70 -0.94 -18.89
C TRP A 13 -3.08 -2.26 -18.22
N ARG A 14 -3.93 -2.22 -17.21
CA ARG A 14 -4.42 -3.43 -16.56
C ARG A 14 -5.94 -3.40 -16.48
N THR A 15 -6.56 -4.54 -16.73
CA THR A 15 -8.00 -4.71 -16.55
C THR A 15 -8.33 -4.93 -15.08
N GLY A 16 -9.47 -4.43 -14.64
CA GLY A 16 -9.96 -4.61 -13.27
C GLY A 16 -9.52 -3.50 -12.34
N THR A 17 -10.06 -3.52 -11.14
CA THR A 17 -9.74 -2.56 -10.08
C THR A 17 -9.04 -3.24 -8.92
N VAL A 18 -8.28 -2.47 -8.19
CA VAL A 18 -7.70 -2.85 -6.89
C VAL A 18 -8.03 -1.76 -5.89
N SER A 19 -7.80 -2.00 -4.62
CA SER A 19 -7.95 -0.97 -3.62
C SER A 19 -6.59 -0.37 -3.27
N LEU A 20 -6.58 0.94 -3.10
CA LEU A 20 -5.42 1.69 -2.64
C LEU A 20 -5.74 2.42 -1.35
N ALA A 21 -4.72 2.72 -0.58
CA ALA A 21 -4.85 3.49 0.64
C ALA A 21 -4.98 4.97 0.31
N ILE A 22 -6.08 5.58 0.75
CA ILE A 22 -6.31 7.03 0.62
C ILE A 22 -6.16 7.75 1.95
N GLY A 23 -6.10 7.01 3.06
CA GLY A 23 -5.81 7.54 4.38
C GLY A 23 -5.07 6.51 5.20
N VAL A 24 -4.05 6.92 5.94
CA VAL A 24 -3.20 6.04 6.74
C VAL A 24 -2.88 6.70 8.07
N ALA A 25 -3.00 5.96 9.17
CA ALA A 25 -2.57 6.39 10.48
C ALA A 25 -2.02 5.20 11.27
N GLY A 26 -0.93 5.38 11.98
CA GLY A 26 -0.34 4.36 12.84
C GLY A 26 0.34 3.21 12.10
N VAL A 27 0.53 3.33 10.80
CA VAL A 27 1.19 2.32 9.96
C VAL A 27 2.17 3.02 9.03
N LYS A 28 3.30 2.40 8.78
CA LYS A 28 4.23 2.90 7.76
C LYS A 28 3.65 2.60 6.38
N ALA A 29 3.39 3.65 5.61
CA ALA A 29 2.74 3.52 4.30
C ALA A 29 3.69 2.97 3.23
N LEU A 30 4.96 3.38 3.29
CA LEU A 30 5.96 3.06 2.29
C LEU A 30 7.19 2.50 2.99
N GLU A 31 7.62 1.32 2.59
CA GLU A 31 8.84 0.69 3.10
C GLU A 31 9.96 0.84 2.08
N ASP A 32 11.05 1.44 2.51
CA ASP A 32 12.23 1.63 1.67
C ASP A 32 13.18 0.45 1.88
N HIS A 33 13.36 -0.36 0.85
CA HIS A 33 14.24 -1.53 0.87
C HIS A 33 15.62 -1.25 0.29
N ARG A 34 15.91 -0.01 -0.09
CA ARG A 34 17.22 0.33 -0.66
C ARG A 34 18.32 0.04 0.36
N GLY A 35 19.38 -0.60 -0.10
CA GLY A 35 20.50 -0.99 0.76
C GLY A 35 20.33 -2.32 1.45
N LYS A 36 19.13 -2.90 1.47
CA LYS A 36 18.93 -4.26 1.96
C LYS A 36 19.45 -5.27 0.94
N ALA A 37 19.98 -6.39 1.41
CA ALA A 37 20.50 -7.43 0.53
C ALA A 37 19.36 -8.28 -0.04
N ASP A 38 19.50 -8.69 -1.30
CA ASP A 38 18.63 -9.71 -1.91
C ASP A 38 19.02 -11.11 -1.45
N LEU A 39 18.42 -12.15 -2.04
CA LEU A 39 18.70 -13.54 -1.69
C LEU A 39 20.17 -13.93 -1.95
N PHE A 40 20.87 -13.22 -2.81
CA PHE A 40 22.25 -13.50 -3.19
C PHE A 40 23.24 -12.56 -2.50
N GLY A 41 22.79 -11.76 -1.54
CA GLY A 41 23.63 -10.82 -0.82
C GLY A 41 23.96 -9.54 -1.57
N VAL A 42 23.29 -9.28 -2.70
CA VAL A 42 23.49 -8.05 -3.49
C VAL A 42 22.58 -6.93 -2.94
N PRO A 43 23.12 -5.75 -2.59
CA PRO A 43 22.30 -4.66 -2.10
C PRO A 43 21.28 -4.18 -3.14
N LEU A 44 20.04 -3.97 -2.69
CA LEU A 44 18.99 -3.39 -3.52
C LEU A 44 19.26 -1.91 -3.74
N LYS A 45 19.17 -1.46 -4.97
CA LYS A 45 19.44 -0.06 -5.33
C LYS A 45 18.18 0.80 -5.38
N VAL A 46 17.10 0.24 -5.90
CA VAL A 46 15.81 0.92 -6.02
C VAL A 46 14.73 -0.09 -5.68
N SER A 47 14.22 -0.03 -4.47
CA SER A 47 13.13 -0.91 -4.08
C SER A 47 12.34 -0.25 -2.95
N GLU A 48 11.15 0.20 -3.28
CA GLU A 48 10.22 0.76 -2.33
C GLU A 48 8.92 -0.03 -2.41
N GLU A 49 8.38 -0.39 -1.26
CA GLU A 49 7.17 -1.21 -1.18
C GLU A 49 6.03 -0.37 -0.62
N ALA A 50 4.93 -0.29 -1.36
CA ALA A 50 3.74 0.46 -0.95
C ALA A 50 2.90 -0.40 0.00
N VAL A 51 3.36 -0.54 1.22
CA VAL A 51 2.80 -1.45 2.22
C VAL A 51 1.33 -1.15 2.51
N ALA A 52 0.97 0.12 2.65
CA ALA A 52 -0.42 0.49 2.93
C ALA A 52 -1.34 0.11 1.76
N ASP A 53 -0.87 0.27 0.52
CA ASP A 53 -1.63 -0.15 -0.66
C ASP A 53 -1.82 -1.66 -0.69
N GLU A 54 -0.80 -2.43 -0.32
CA GLU A 54 -0.89 -3.87 -0.26
C GLU A 54 -1.88 -4.33 0.81
N LEU A 55 -1.85 -3.72 1.98
CA LEU A 55 -2.82 -4.00 3.05
C LEU A 55 -4.24 -3.62 2.61
N ALA A 56 -4.40 -2.49 1.94
CA ALA A 56 -5.68 -2.04 1.41
C ALA A 56 -6.24 -3.04 0.40
N SER A 57 -5.40 -3.54 -0.50
CA SER A 57 -5.80 -4.53 -1.50
C SER A 57 -6.16 -5.87 -0.85
N ALA A 58 -5.40 -6.32 0.14
CA ALA A 58 -5.71 -7.54 0.86
C ALA A 58 -7.06 -7.46 1.57
N ALA A 59 -7.34 -6.34 2.23
CA ALA A 59 -8.61 -6.11 2.89
C ALA A 59 -9.77 -6.09 1.90
N SER A 60 -9.57 -5.52 0.71
CA SER A 60 -10.62 -5.40 -0.28
C SER A 60 -11.11 -6.75 -0.80
N LEU A 61 -10.27 -7.78 -0.77
CA LEU A 61 -10.69 -9.14 -1.13
C LEU A 61 -11.81 -9.65 -0.22
N ILE A 62 -11.79 -9.25 1.04
CA ILE A 62 -12.81 -9.62 2.04
C ILE A 62 -13.99 -8.66 1.99
N GLN A 63 -13.71 -7.36 1.87
CA GLN A 63 -14.76 -6.34 1.82
C GLN A 63 -15.66 -6.50 0.60
N GLY A 64 -15.10 -6.95 -0.52
CA GLY A 64 -15.80 -6.98 -1.79
C GLY A 64 -16.00 -5.58 -2.35
N GLN A 65 -16.65 -5.51 -3.50
CA GLN A 65 -16.85 -4.23 -4.18
C GLN A 65 -18.32 -3.99 -4.56
N ALA A 66 -19.22 -4.77 -4.03
CA ALA A 66 -20.64 -4.64 -4.35
C ALA A 66 -21.47 -4.63 -3.07
N SER A 67 -22.18 -5.70 -2.76
CA SER A 67 -23.20 -5.72 -1.71
C SER A 67 -22.82 -6.57 -0.49
N GLU A 68 -21.55 -6.85 -0.29
CA GLU A 68 -21.06 -7.69 0.81
C GLU A 68 -21.27 -7.04 2.18
N SER A 69 -21.42 -5.72 2.25
CA SER A 69 -21.69 -4.96 3.47
C SER A 69 -20.65 -5.21 4.59
N LEU A 70 -19.37 -5.25 4.20
CA LEU A 70 -18.25 -5.42 5.13
C LEU A 70 -17.36 -4.16 5.08
N PRO A 71 -17.81 -3.03 5.68
CA PRO A 71 -17.09 -1.77 5.57
C PRO A 71 -15.78 -1.73 6.35
N VAL A 72 -15.58 -2.64 7.32
CA VAL A 72 -14.38 -2.67 8.16
C VAL A 72 -13.82 -4.08 8.17
N VAL A 73 -12.51 -4.19 7.97
CA VAL A 73 -11.77 -5.46 8.06
C VAL A 73 -10.63 -5.29 9.04
N LEU A 74 -10.46 -6.27 9.92
CA LEU A 74 -9.35 -6.31 10.87
C LEU A 74 -8.26 -7.22 10.33
N ILE A 75 -7.04 -6.68 10.26
CA ILE A 75 -5.85 -7.45 9.89
C ILE A 75 -5.02 -7.67 11.15
N ARG A 76 -4.77 -8.94 11.49
CA ARG A 76 -3.95 -9.32 12.64
C ARG A 76 -2.65 -9.96 12.17
N GLY A 77 -1.62 -9.86 12.99
CA GLY A 77 -0.34 -10.53 12.74
C GLY A 77 0.61 -9.80 11.85
N PHE A 78 0.21 -8.66 11.27
CA PHE A 78 1.11 -7.83 10.49
C PHE A 78 2.03 -7.07 11.44
N LYS A 79 3.34 -7.11 11.16
CA LYS A 79 4.33 -6.37 11.97
C LYS A 79 4.25 -4.89 11.64
N GLN A 80 3.99 -4.08 12.67
CA GLN A 80 3.92 -2.64 12.54
C GLN A 80 5.32 -2.04 12.51
N PHE A 81 5.45 -0.94 11.81
CA PHE A 81 6.64 -0.12 11.82
C PHE A 81 6.38 1.12 12.67
N SER A 82 7.41 1.62 13.36
CA SER A 82 7.27 2.72 14.31
C SER A 82 7.04 4.08 13.64
N ASP A 83 7.43 4.23 12.38
CA ASP A 83 7.34 5.50 11.67
C ASP A 83 5.95 5.69 11.07
N GLU A 84 5.28 6.76 11.46
CA GLU A 84 4.03 7.14 10.84
C GLU A 84 4.28 7.91 9.54
N GLN A 85 3.47 7.60 8.54
CA GLN A 85 3.47 8.30 7.27
C GLN A 85 2.03 8.51 6.83
N SER A 86 1.77 9.64 6.17
CA SER A 86 0.45 9.85 5.57
C SER A 86 0.37 9.13 4.22
N ALA A 87 -0.84 8.95 3.72
CA ALA A 87 -1.05 8.37 2.39
C ALA A 87 -0.41 9.23 1.28
N ALA A 88 -0.15 10.50 1.54
CA ALA A 88 0.50 11.39 0.57
C ALA A 88 1.89 10.89 0.17
N THR A 89 2.59 10.13 1.04
CA THR A 89 3.89 9.55 0.69
C THR A 89 3.81 8.55 -0.45
N LEU A 90 2.63 7.99 -0.71
CA LEU A 90 2.41 7.04 -1.78
C LEU A 90 2.22 7.70 -3.14
N VAL A 91 1.98 9.01 -3.15
CA VAL A 91 1.80 9.77 -4.38
C VAL A 91 3.17 10.14 -4.92
N ARG A 92 3.46 9.69 -6.14
CA ARG A 92 4.76 9.96 -6.77
C ARG A 92 4.90 11.45 -7.07
N PRO A 93 6.07 12.06 -6.78
CA PRO A 93 6.32 13.43 -7.21
C PRO A 93 6.14 13.58 -8.73
N LEU A 94 5.68 14.75 -9.17
CA LEU A 94 5.36 15.00 -10.57
C LEU A 94 6.54 14.69 -11.50
N GLU A 95 7.75 15.06 -11.11
CA GLU A 95 8.97 14.83 -11.88
C GLU A 95 9.34 13.35 -12.00
N GLN A 96 8.75 12.48 -11.19
CA GLN A 96 8.98 11.03 -11.22
C GLN A 96 7.78 10.27 -11.78
N ASP A 97 6.73 10.97 -12.18
CA ASP A 97 5.51 10.35 -12.67
C ASP A 97 5.70 9.90 -14.12
N LEU A 98 5.53 8.61 -14.35
CA LEU A 98 5.72 8.01 -15.67
C LEU A 98 4.49 8.14 -16.58
N PHE A 99 3.36 8.63 -16.05
CA PHE A 99 2.06 8.64 -16.73
C PHE A 99 1.49 10.05 -16.95
N ARG A 100 2.27 11.07 -16.67
CA ARG A 100 1.86 12.46 -16.87
C ARG A 100 2.62 13.14 -17.98
#